data_70788ea34dee87225ad58989d757e698
#
_entry.id   70788ea34dee87225ad58989d757e698
#
_cell.length_a   1.000
_cell.length_b   1.000
_cell.length_c   1.000
_cell.angle_alpha   90.00
_cell.angle_beta   90.00
_cell.angle_gamma   90.00
#
_symmetry.space_group_name_H-M   'P 1'
#
loop_
_entity.id
_entity.type
_entity.pdbx_description
1 polymer ?
#
loop_
_entity_poly.entity_id
_entity_poly.type
_entity_poly.pdbx_seq_one_letter_code
_entity_poly.pdbx_strand_id
1 'polypeptide(L)'
;GIHLTIASGGIMTELWRDSQSLILPASRTAIAAALGRLQFAALLNGFRGRPAADQQSAIDQILALCQLITNDHSTAAIEINPLIITTNSAIAADALLWRYHTPENAVTAAGQNTGASA
;
A
#
# COMPACT_ATOMS: atom_id res chain seq x y z
N GLY A 1 -16.27 0.99 -6.80
CA GLY A 1 -15.59 0.25 -5.74
C GLY A 1 -14.22 0.83 -5.43
N ILE A 2 -13.63 0.32 -4.36
CA ILE A 2 -12.31 0.75 -3.93
C ILE A 2 -11.26 -0.12 -4.64
N HIS A 3 -10.23 0.52 -5.20
CA HIS A 3 -9.15 -0.18 -5.88
C HIS A 3 -7.91 -0.23 -4.99
N LEU A 4 -7.27 -1.40 -4.96
CA LEU A 4 -5.95 -1.59 -4.38
C LEU A 4 -4.95 -1.72 -5.53
N THR A 5 -3.92 -0.90 -5.54
CA THR A 5 -2.82 -1.02 -6.49
C THR A 5 -1.54 -1.33 -5.72
N ILE A 6 -0.83 -2.37 -6.15
CA ILE A 6 0.48 -2.76 -5.63
C ILE A 6 1.47 -2.62 -6.77
N ALA A 7 2.53 -1.87 -6.55
CA ALA A 7 3.53 -1.61 -7.58
C ALA A 7 4.93 -1.75 -6.98
N SER A 8 5.86 -2.21 -7.80
CA SER A 8 7.27 -2.17 -7.42
C SER A 8 7.72 -0.72 -7.30
N GLY A 9 8.51 -0.43 -6.25
CA GLY A 9 9.04 0.89 -5.99
C GLY A 9 10.43 1.11 -6.61
N GLY A 10 10.95 2.31 -6.45
CA GLY A 10 12.26 2.69 -6.88
C GLY A 10 12.29 3.42 -8.23
N ILE A 11 13.49 3.71 -8.69
CA ILE A 11 13.74 4.53 -9.88
C ILE A 11 13.14 3.89 -11.15
N MET A 12 13.10 2.56 -11.19
CA MET A 12 12.67 1.81 -12.39
C MET A 12 11.15 1.66 -12.50
N THR A 13 10.39 2.09 -11.51
CA THR A 13 8.93 1.91 -11.48
C THR A 13 8.25 2.52 -12.71
N GLU A 14 8.65 3.72 -13.10
CA GLU A 14 8.07 4.42 -14.24
C GLU A 14 8.38 3.72 -15.57
N LEU A 15 9.56 3.13 -15.69
CA LEU A 15 9.99 2.46 -16.91
C LEU A 15 9.31 1.11 -17.08
N TRP A 16 9.15 0.37 -16.01
CA TRP A 16 8.67 -1.02 -16.08
C TRP A 16 7.18 -1.16 -15.86
N ARG A 17 6.53 -0.16 -15.26
CA ARG A 17 5.10 -0.19 -14.94
C ARG A 17 4.68 -1.50 -14.28
N ASP A 18 5.50 -1.96 -13.34
CA ASP A 18 5.30 -3.22 -12.65
C ASP A 18 4.27 -3.03 -11.54
N SER A 19 3.01 -3.24 -11.86
CA SER A 19 1.92 -3.06 -10.90
C SER A 19 0.82 -4.09 -11.09
N GLN A 20 0.08 -4.32 -10.01
CA GLN A 20 -1.11 -5.17 -9.98
C GLN A 20 -2.23 -4.41 -9.27
N SER A 21 -3.44 -4.56 -9.76
CA SER A 21 -4.62 -3.93 -9.17
C SER A 21 -5.67 -4.95 -8.80
N LEU A 22 -6.31 -4.72 -7.66
CA LEU A 22 -7.42 -5.52 -7.16
C LEU A 22 -8.56 -4.60 -6.77
N ILE A 23 -9.79 -5.11 -6.84
CA ILE A 23 -10.96 -4.42 -6.32
C ILE A 23 -11.25 -4.98 -4.93
N LEU A 24 -11.45 -4.08 -3.97
CA LEU A 24 -11.77 -4.50 -2.60
C LEU A 24 -13.24 -4.92 -2.47
N PRO A 25 -13.54 -5.89 -1.62
CA PRO A 25 -12.62 -6.55 -0.69
C PRO A 25 -11.72 -7.58 -1.38
N ALA A 26 -10.49 -7.66 -0.96
CA ALA A 26 -9.51 -8.61 -1.47
C ALA A 26 -9.06 -9.55 -0.35
N SER A 27 -8.97 -10.83 -0.66
CA SER A 27 -8.50 -11.85 0.29
C SER A 27 -6.98 -11.84 0.39
N ARG A 28 -6.47 -12.45 1.47
CA ARG A 28 -5.04 -12.69 1.62
C ARG A 28 -4.47 -13.43 0.42
N THR A 29 -5.18 -14.46 -0.06
CA THR A 29 -4.76 -15.24 -1.23
C THR A 29 -4.69 -14.38 -2.49
N ALA A 30 -5.65 -13.51 -2.70
CA ALA A 30 -5.66 -12.62 -3.86
C ALA A 30 -4.50 -11.60 -3.80
N ILE A 31 -4.21 -11.07 -2.63
CA ILE A 31 -3.09 -10.14 -2.42
C ILE A 31 -1.76 -10.86 -2.64
N ALA A 32 -1.60 -12.05 -2.08
CA ALA A 32 -0.40 -12.86 -2.29
C ALA A 32 -0.19 -13.19 -3.76
N ALA A 33 -1.24 -13.54 -4.49
CA ALA A 33 -1.18 -13.80 -5.92
C ALA A 33 -0.79 -12.54 -6.71
N ALA A 34 -1.31 -11.39 -6.35
CA ALA A 34 -0.95 -10.12 -6.97
C ALA A 34 0.53 -9.78 -6.77
N LEU A 35 1.05 -9.94 -5.55
CA LEU A 35 2.47 -9.78 -5.28
C LEU A 35 3.33 -10.72 -6.13
N GLY A 36 2.89 -11.99 -6.26
CA GLY A 36 3.61 -12.99 -7.05
C GLY A 36 3.63 -12.70 -8.54
N ARG A 37 2.70 -11.90 -9.05
CA ARG A 37 2.66 -11.50 -10.46
C ARG A 37 3.52 -10.27 -10.78
N LEU A 38 4.02 -9.55 -9.78
CA LEU A 38 4.96 -8.47 -10.02
C LEU A 38 6.26 -9.03 -10.58
N GLN A 39 6.87 -8.31 -11.51
CA GLN A 39 8.21 -8.66 -12.00
C GLN A 39 9.24 -8.63 -10.86
N PHE A 40 9.03 -7.74 -9.91
CA PHE A 40 9.83 -7.62 -8.70
C PHE A 40 9.73 -8.85 -7.78
N ALA A 41 8.76 -9.73 -7.98
CA ALA A 41 8.53 -10.90 -7.11
C ALA A 41 9.75 -11.82 -6.99
N ALA A 42 10.54 -11.93 -8.05
CA ALA A 42 11.77 -12.72 -8.03
C ALA A 42 12.74 -12.25 -6.93
N LEU A 43 12.82 -10.94 -6.70
CA LEU A 43 13.66 -10.37 -5.63
C LEU A 43 13.07 -10.64 -4.26
N LEU A 44 11.74 -10.62 -4.14
CA LEU A 44 11.06 -10.94 -2.88
C LEU A 44 11.25 -12.40 -2.47
N ASN A 45 11.36 -13.30 -3.44
CA ASN A 45 11.54 -14.73 -3.20
C ASN A 45 12.99 -15.12 -2.88
N GLY A 46 13.91 -14.17 -2.92
CA GLY A 46 15.33 -14.41 -2.78
C GLY A 46 16.02 -14.57 -4.14
N PHE A 47 17.15 -13.94 -4.30
CA PHE A 47 17.86 -13.92 -5.58
C PHE A 47 19.37 -13.82 -5.35
N ARG A 48 20.14 -14.65 -6.06
CA ARG A 48 21.59 -14.69 -6.01
C ARG A 48 22.15 -14.75 -4.58
N GLY A 49 21.67 -15.71 -3.79
CA GLY A 49 22.15 -15.92 -2.44
C GLY A 49 21.58 -14.95 -1.40
N ARG A 50 20.73 -14.01 -1.79
CA ARG A 50 20.02 -13.15 -0.84
C ARG A 50 18.81 -13.91 -0.27
N PRO A 51 18.54 -13.77 1.03
CA PRO A 51 17.38 -14.41 1.64
C PRO A 51 16.08 -13.81 1.10
N ALA A 52 15.00 -14.59 1.18
CA ALA A 52 13.67 -14.13 0.82
C ALA A 52 13.21 -13.01 1.76
N ALA A 53 12.46 -12.08 1.23
CA ALA A 53 11.81 -11.03 2.01
C ALA A 53 10.60 -11.59 2.76
N ASP A 54 10.21 -10.93 3.85
CA ASP A 54 9.06 -11.32 4.65
C ASP A 54 7.75 -10.88 3.98
N GLN A 55 7.31 -11.66 3.00
CA GLN A 55 6.10 -11.36 2.25
C GLN A 55 4.84 -11.46 3.10
N GLN A 56 4.83 -12.29 4.13
CA GLN A 56 3.68 -12.42 5.02
C GLN A 56 3.44 -11.13 5.81
N SER A 57 4.51 -10.51 6.31
CA SER A 57 4.41 -9.20 6.96
C SER A 57 3.94 -8.12 5.99
N ALA A 58 4.37 -8.15 4.73
CA ALA A 58 3.89 -7.24 3.71
C ALA A 58 2.38 -7.42 3.46
N ILE A 59 1.93 -8.66 3.34
CA ILE A 59 0.51 -8.98 3.14
C ILE A 59 -0.31 -8.52 4.35
N ASP A 60 0.19 -8.71 5.56
CA ASP A 60 -0.47 -8.24 6.79
C ASP A 60 -0.67 -6.72 6.77
N GLN A 61 0.34 -5.97 6.35
CA GLN A 61 0.26 -4.51 6.22
C GLN A 61 -0.76 -4.10 5.16
N ILE A 62 -0.76 -4.76 4.02
CA ILE A 62 -1.70 -4.49 2.94
C ILE A 62 -3.13 -4.77 3.39
N LEU A 63 -3.37 -5.89 4.08
CA LEU A 63 -4.69 -6.22 4.63
C LEU A 63 -5.15 -5.18 5.64
N ALA A 64 -4.28 -4.75 6.54
CA ALA A 64 -4.60 -3.72 7.53
C ALA A 64 -4.99 -2.40 6.84
N LEU A 65 -4.26 -2.02 5.79
CA LEU A 65 -4.58 -0.83 5.00
C LEU A 65 -5.94 -0.94 4.33
N CYS A 66 -6.24 -2.09 3.75
CA CYS A 66 -7.53 -2.36 3.11
C CYS A 66 -8.68 -2.28 4.11
N GLN A 67 -8.50 -2.82 5.31
CA GLN A 67 -9.51 -2.73 6.37
C GLN A 67 -9.74 -1.28 6.80
N LEU A 68 -8.66 -0.52 6.93
CA LEU A 68 -8.77 0.87 7.36
C LEU A 68 -9.60 1.69 6.37
N ILE A 69 -9.30 1.61 5.08
CA ILE A 69 -10.05 2.37 4.07
C ILE A 69 -11.48 1.88 3.91
N THR A 70 -11.71 0.59 4.10
CA THR A 70 -13.06 0.02 4.00
C THR A 70 -13.93 0.45 5.18
N ASN A 71 -13.36 0.58 6.36
CA ASN A 71 -14.08 0.90 7.58
C ASN A 71 -14.23 2.41 7.83
N ASP A 72 -13.36 3.21 7.26
CA ASP A 72 -13.40 4.67 7.43
C ASP A 72 -13.93 5.34 6.16
N HIS A 73 -15.23 5.60 6.15
CA HIS A 73 -15.91 6.20 5.00
C HIS A 73 -15.52 7.67 4.75
N SER A 74 -14.81 8.29 5.68
CA SER A 74 -14.29 9.66 5.50
C SER A 74 -12.98 9.69 4.72
N THR A 75 -12.31 8.55 4.60
CA THR A 75 -11.05 8.43 3.87
C THR A 75 -11.31 8.15 2.40
N ALA A 76 -10.80 9.00 1.54
CA ALA A 76 -10.93 8.87 0.08
C ALA A 76 -9.85 7.99 -0.52
N ALA A 77 -8.61 8.11 -0.04
CA ALA A 77 -7.47 7.32 -0.52
C ALA A 77 -6.39 7.25 0.53
N ILE A 78 -5.61 6.18 0.48
CA ILE A 78 -4.39 6.02 1.29
C ILE A 78 -3.28 5.54 0.37
N GLU A 79 -2.08 6.09 0.53
CA GLU A 79 -0.90 5.65 -0.18
C GLU A 79 0.22 5.36 0.82
N ILE A 80 0.83 4.20 0.70
CA ILE A 80 2.07 3.85 1.39
C ILE A 80 3.19 3.85 0.34
N ASN A 81 4.19 4.67 0.53
CA ASN A 81 5.27 4.78 -0.45
C ASN A 81 6.57 5.28 0.20
N PRO A 82 7.56 4.41 0.31
CA PRO A 82 7.49 2.98 0.03
C PRO A 82 7.03 2.13 1.22
N LEU A 83 6.60 0.91 0.93
CA LEU A 83 6.55 -0.18 1.90
C LEU A 83 7.86 -0.96 1.75
N ILE A 84 8.70 -0.91 2.77
CA ILE A 84 10.01 -1.56 2.75
C ILE A 84 9.86 -2.95 3.36
N ILE A 85 10.22 -3.97 2.58
CA ILE A 85 10.11 -5.36 3.00
C ILE A 85 11.53 -5.89 3.27
N THR A 86 11.76 -6.29 4.51
CA THR A 86 13.04 -6.89 4.93
C THR A 86 12.86 -8.41 5.08
N THR A 87 13.89 -9.10 5.54
CA THR A 87 13.83 -10.54 5.78
C THR A 87 12.91 -10.93 6.94
N ASN A 88 12.56 -9.99 7.81
CA ASN A 88 11.78 -10.26 9.02
C ASN A 88 10.70 -9.23 9.32
N SER A 89 10.44 -8.28 8.42
CA SER A 89 9.44 -7.25 8.66
C SER A 89 8.97 -6.58 7.36
N ALA A 90 7.91 -5.81 7.47
CA ALA A 90 7.47 -4.85 6.46
C ALA A 90 7.17 -3.53 7.16
N ILE A 91 7.78 -2.44 6.67
CA ILE A 91 7.74 -1.14 7.33
C ILE A 91 7.24 -0.10 6.32
N ALA A 92 6.17 0.61 6.67
CA ALA A 92 5.72 1.76 5.91
C ALA A 92 6.67 2.94 6.22
N ALA A 93 7.42 3.37 5.22
CA ALA A 93 8.37 4.47 5.40
C ALA A 93 7.67 5.82 5.35
N ASP A 94 6.65 5.94 4.53
CA ASP A 94 5.84 7.15 4.42
C ASP A 94 4.41 6.79 4.05
N ALA A 95 3.46 7.63 4.46
CA ALA A 95 2.05 7.41 4.19
C ALA A 95 1.36 8.74 3.94
N LEU A 96 0.50 8.74 2.93
CA LEU A 96 -0.39 9.86 2.63
C LEU A 96 -1.83 9.40 2.74
N LEU A 97 -2.66 10.25 3.30
CA LEU A 97 -4.09 9.96 3.48
C LEU A 97 -4.89 11.14 2.96
N TRP A 98 -5.84 10.87 2.07
CA TRP A 98 -6.77 11.86 1.55
C TRP A 98 -8.15 11.62 2.13
N ARG A 99 -8.77 12.68 2.61
CA ARG A 99 -10.14 12.64 3.13
C ARG A 99 -11.11 13.30 2.16
N TYR A 100 -12.34 12.82 2.17
CA TYR A 100 -13.41 13.53 1.45
C TYR A 100 -13.61 14.90 2.06
N HIS A 101 -13.78 15.90 1.20
CA HIS A 101 -14.00 17.26 1.63
C HIS A 101 -15.48 17.45 2.02
N THR A 102 -15.73 17.80 3.27
CA THR A 102 -17.03 18.18 3.78
C THR A 102 -16.95 19.58 4.38
N PRO A 103 -18.07 20.28 4.60
CA PRO A 103 -18.05 21.58 5.28
C PRO A 103 -17.35 21.51 6.64
N GLU A 104 -17.56 20.46 7.41
CA GLU A 104 -16.91 20.25 8.69
C GLU A 104 -15.41 20.04 8.54
N ASN A 105 -15.00 19.18 7.62
CA ASN A 105 -13.60 18.96 7.33
C ASN A 105 -12.90 20.22 6.82
N ALA A 106 -13.58 21.02 6.03
CA ALA A 106 -13.05 22.29 5.53
C ALA A 106 -12.73 23.24 6.67
N VAL A 107 -13.63 23.40 7.62
CA VAL A 107 -13.43 24.25 8.80
C VAL A 107 -12.28 23.73 9.65
N THR A 108 -12.24 22.43 9.93
CA THR A 108 -11.16 21.79 10.69
C THR A 108 -9.81 21.95 10.00
N ALA A 109 -9.74 21.69 8.72
CA ALA A 109 -8.51 21.81 7.94
C ALA A 109 -7.98 23.25 7.93
N ALA A 110 -8.84 24.25 7.82
CA ALA A 110 -8.45 25.66 7.89
C ALA A 110 -7.84 26.02 9.24
N GLY A 111 -8.35 25.42 10.33
CA GLY A 111 -7.84 25.67 11.68
C GLY A 111 -6.61 24.89 12.06
N GLN A 112 -6.42 23.72 11.54
CA GLN A 112 -5.43 22.76 12.06
C GLN A 112 -4.39 22.29 11.05
N ASN A 113 -4.59 22.51 9.79
CA ASN A 113 -3.66 22.05 8.75
C ASN A 113 -3.32 20.57 8.86
N THR A 114 -4.32 19.72 9.02
CA THR A 114 -4.10 18.32 9.39
C THR A 114 -4.42 17.32 8.28
N GLY A 115 -4.68 17.72 7.10
CA GLY A 115 -5.42 16.86 6.20
C GLY A 115 -4.67 15.76 5.49
N ALA A 116 -3.37 15.85 5.29
CA ALA A 116 -2.79 15.12 4.18
C ALA A 116 -1.77 14.06 4.54
N SER A 117 -1.24 14.02 5.72
CA SER A 117 -0.25 13.02 6.08
C SER A 117 -0.62 12.24 7.32
N ALA A 118 -0.33 10.96 7.29
CA ALA A 118 -0.54 10.07 8.42
C ALA A 118 0.75 9.79 9.14
#